data_7b96427a6477ca1afeac48b0d5c6ca97
#
_entry.id   7b96427a6477ca1afeac48b0d5c6ca97
#
_cell.length_a   1.000
_cell.length_b   1.000
_cell.length_c   1.000
_cell.angle_alpha   90.00
_cell.angle_beta   90.00
_cell.angle_gamma   90.00
#
_symmetry.space_group_name_H-M   'P 1'
#
loop_
_entity.id
_entity.type
_entity.pdbx_description
1 polymer ?
#
loop_
_entity_poly.entity_id
_entity_poly.type
_entity_poly.pdbx_seq_one_letter_code
_entity_poly.pdbx_strand_id
1 'polypeptide(L)'
;MSTLASNPRISKMLHSISEIWFLLILAVPTIFDAIFEIGSKGKWTIPFTLLSIAIILISILIKQLIQKTAWISLVLGVVLCFFSFFFVAAALSEYDEFPLGTEPNALSLLAFGTIVGGISFVLAIKMSFQGAYKLYTD
;
A
#
# COMPACT_ATOMS: atom_id res chain seq x y z
N MET A 1 19.15 -12.54 -20.13
CA MET A 1 18.55 -11.70 -19.07
C MET A 1 18.86 -10.19 -19.18
N SER A 2 19.77 -9.79 -20.05
CA SER A 2 20.20 -8.38 -20.18
C SER A 2 19.33 -7.48 -21.08
N THR A 3 18.41 -8.04 -21.85
CA THR A 3 17.62 -7.28 -22.84
C THR A 3 16.36 -6.60 -22.29
N LEU A 4 15.85 -7.05 -21.15
CA LEU A 4 14.66 -6.44 -20.50
C LEU A 4 14.99 -5.12 -19.80
N ALA A 5 16.21 -4.95 -19.32
CA ALA A 5 16.66 -3.73 -18.65
C ALA A 5 16.94 -2.55 -19.59
N SER A 6 17.06 -2.79 -20.89
CA SER A 6 17.39 -1.75 -21.90
C SER A 6 16.16 -0.98 -22.41
N ASN A 7 14.93 -1.42 -22.10
CA ASN A 7 13.74 -0.71 -22.54
C ASN A 7 13.39 0.43 -21.56
N PRO A 8 13.48 1.71 -21.99
CA PRO A 8 13.27 2.86 -21.12
C PRO A 8 11.85 2.92 -20.53
N ARG A 9 10.87 2.29 -21.19
CA ARG A 9 9.49 2.20 -20.66
C ARG A 9 9.41 1.23 -19.49
N ILE A 10 10.05 0.07 -19.59
CA ILE A 10 10.07 -0.94 -18.52
C ILE A 10 10.83 -0.42 -17.31
N SER A 11 11.95 0.27 -17.51
CA SER A 11 12.71 0.91 -16.44
C SER A 11 11.87 1.96 -15.68
N LYS A 12 11.12 2.80 -16.39
CA LYS A 12 10.20 3.78 -15.78
C LYS A 12 9.06 3.11 -15.01
N MET A 13 8.47 2.04 -15.54
CA MET A 13 7.42 1.27 -14.84
C MET A 13 7.96 0.61 -13.57
N LEU A 14 9.12 -0.03 -13.64
CA LEU A 14 9.78 -0.63 -12.46
C LEU A 14 10.13 0.42 -11.39
N HIS A 15 10.42 1.64 -11.80
CA HIS A 15 10.69 2.74 -10.88
C HIS A 15 9.44 3.25 -10.16
N SER A 16 8.29 3.13 -10.80
CA SER A 16 6.99 3.58 -10.27
C SER A 16 6.11 2.47 -9.69
N ILE A 17 6.59 1.24 -9.66
CA ILE A 17 5.79 0.08 -9.23
C ILE A 17 5.33 0.21 -7.78
N SER A 18 6.15 0.80 -6.92
CA SER A 18 5.80 0.98 -5.50
C SER A 18 4.63 1.94 -5.34
N GLU A 19 4.67 3.08 -6.01
CA GLU A 19 3.62 4.10 -5.97
C GLU A 19 2.30 3.57 -6.55
N ILE A 20 2.38 2.84 -7.67
CA ILE A 20 1.21 2.23 -8.30
C ILE A 20 0.60 1.17 -7.38
N TRP A 21 1.40 0.33 -6.75
CA TRP A 21 0.95 -0.68 -5.81
C TRP A 21 0.18 -0.08 -4.63
N PHE A 22 0.76 0.93 -3.99
CA PHE A 22 0.12 1.59 -2.85
C PHE A 22 -1.13 2.38 -3.25
N LEU A 23 -1.14 2.99 -4.44
CA LEU A 23 -2.35 3.60 -4.98
C LEU A 23 -3.48 2.57 -5.16
N LEU A 24 -3.19 1.40 -5.71
CA LEU A 24 -4.19 0.35 -5.89
C LEU A 24 -4.72 -0.15 -4.55
N ILE A 25 -3.83 -0.45 -3.59
CA ILE A 25 -4.23 -0.97 -2.28
C ILE A 25 -5.03 0.05 -1.47
N LEU A 26 -4.73 1.33 -1.57
CA LEU A 26 -5.44 2.37 -0.83
C LEU A 26 -6.71 2.83 -1.56
N ALA A 27 -6.65 3.05 -2.87
CA ALA A 27 -7.75 3.60 -3.62
C ALA A 27 -8.87 2.60 -3.85
N VAL A 28 -8.55 1.35 -4.20
CA VAL A 28 -9.58 0.34 -4.53
C VAL A 28 -10.49 0.03 -3.34
N PRO A 29 -9.99 -0.32 -2.14
CA PRO A 29 -10.86 -0.54 -0.99
C PRO A 29 -11.64 0.71 -0.60
N THR A 30 -11.01 1.88 -0.58
CA THR A 30 -11.65 3.13 -0.18
C THR A 30 -12.82 3.48 -1.10
N ILE A 31 -12.64 3.33 -2.41
CA ILE A 31 -13.70 3.58 -3.40
C ILE A 31 -14.80 2.52 -3.26
N PHE A 32 -14.43 1.25 -3.07
CA PHE A 32 -15.37 0.15 -2.95
C PHE A 32 -16.26 0.31 -1.71
N ASP A 33 -15.66 0.62 -0.56
CA ASP A 33 -16.38 0.87 0.69
C ASP A 33 -17.29 2.09 0.57
N ALA A 34 -16.83 3.18 -0.06
CA ALA A 34 -17.63 4.37 -0.28
C ALA A 34 -18.86 4.08 -1.16
N ILE A 35 -18.70 3.34 -2.26
CA ILE A 35 -19.80 2.97 -3.16
C ILE A 35 -20.77 2.02 -2.45
N PHE A 36 -20.27 1.02 -1.71
CA PHE A 36 -21.08 0.04 -1.02
C PHE A 36 -21.91 0.66 0.10
N GLU A 37 -21.35 1.57 0.89
CA GLU A 37 -22.08 2.27 1.96
C GLU A 37 -23.17 3.21 1.43
N ILE A 38 -22.87 3.97 0.38
CA ILE A 38 -23.87 4.84 -0.26
C ILE A 38 -25.02 4.00 -0.82
N GLY A 39 -24.71 2.84 -1.41
CA GLY A 39 -25.71 1.96 -2.01
C GLY A 39 -26.58 1.19 -1.02
N SER A 40 -26.04 0.80 0.15
CA SER A 40 -26.71 -0.15 1.05
C SER A 40 -27.47 0.47 2.22
N LYS A 41 -27.04 1.59 2.76
CA LYS A 41 -27.57 2.14 4.02
C LYS A 41 -27.98 3.60 3.98
N GLY A 42 -27.68 4.35 2.94
CA GLY A 42 -27.95 5.79 2.87
C GLY A 42 -27.32 6.62 4.00
N LYS A 43 -26.50 5.99 4.85
CA LYS A 43 -25.78 6.63 5.95
C LYS A 43 -24.31 6.32 5.85
N TRP A 44 -23.50 7.35 5.93
CA TRP A 44 -22.05 7.27 5.93
C TRP A 44 -21.54 6.80 7.30
N THR A 45 -20.99 5.60 7.40
CA THR A 45 -20.51 5.02 8.66
C THR A 45 -18.99 5.02 8.79
N ILE A 46 -18.26 5.26 7.69
CA ILE A 46 -16.80 5.38 7.76
C ILE A 46 -16.43 6.61 8.59
N PRO A 47 -15.55 6.47 9.61
CA PRO A 47 -15.06 7.62 10.35
C PRO A 47 -14.46 8.65 9.40
N PHE A 48 -14.93 9.88 9.45
CA PHE A 48 -14.48 10.97 8.59
C PHE A 48 -12.96 11.17 8.65
N THR A 49 -12.35 10.85 9.79
CA THR A 49 -10.91 10.87 10.01
C THR A 49 -10.15 9.87 9.14
N LEU A 50 -10.62 8.63 9.05
CA LEU A 50 -9.98 7.58 8.22
C LEU A 50 -10.09 7.91 6.73
N LEU A 51 -11.24 8.40 6.30
CA LEU A 51 -11.43 8.84 4.93
C LEU A 51 -10.49 10.00 4.57
N SER A 52 -10.36 10.99 5.47
CA SER A 52 -9.46 12.12 5.26
C SER A 52 -8.00 11.68 5.14
N ILE A 53 -7.54 10.78 6.00
CA ILE A 53 -6.19 10.22 5.94
C ILE A 53 -5.96 9.48 4.61
N ALA A 54 -6.92 8.65 4.18
CA ALA A 54 -6.83 7.92 2.91
C ALA A 54 -6.73 8.89 1.71
N ILE A 55 -7.56 9.92 1.66
CA ILE A 55 -7.53 10.93 0.60
C ILE A 55 -6.19 11.68 0.57
N ILE A 56 -5.66 12.06 1.72
CA ILE A 56 -4.36 12.74 1.83
C ILE A 56 -3.24 11.82 1.30
N LEU A 57 -3.20 10.56 1.74
CA LEU A 57 -2.20 9.59 1.28
C LEU A 57 -2.28 9.34 -0.22
N ILE A 58 -3.48 9.16 -0.76
CA ILE A 58 -3.71 8.99 -2.20
C ILE A 58 -3.21 10.22 -2.97
N SER A 59 -3.51 11.42 -2.49
CA SER A 59 -3.08 12.67 -3.12
C SER A 59 -1.55 12.81 -3.13
N ILE A 60 -0.89 12.46 -2.03
CA ILE A 60 0.58 12.46 -1.92
C ILE A 60 1.19 11.42 -2.86
N LEU A 61 0.61 10.22 -2.95
CA LEU A 61 1.08 9.16 -3.85
C LEU A 61 0.94 9.56 -5.32
N ILE A 62 -0.18 10.19 -5.70
CA ILE A 62 -0.37 10.72 -7.08
C ILE A 62 0.67 11.79 -7.37
N LYS A 63 0.87 12.73 -6.45
CA LYS A 63 1.89 13.76 -6.59
C LYS A 63 3.30 13.14 -6.72
N GLN A 64 3.60 12.13 -5.92
CA GLN A 64 4.88 11.42 -5.98
C GLN A 64 5.07 10.69 -7.30
N LEU A 65 4.02 10.07 -7.84
CA LEU A 65 4.05 9.39 -9.14
C LEU A 65 4.40 10.35 -10.28
N ILE A 66 3.90 11.59 -10.21
CA ILE A 66 4.13 12.62 -11.24
C ILE A 66 5.49 13.32 -11.05
N GLN A 67 5.79 13.77 -9.84
CA GLN A 67 6.94 14.65 -9.57
C GLN A 67 8.20 13.93 -9.09
N LYS A 68 8.07 12.72 -8.54
CA LYS A 68 9.19 11.88 -8.03
C LYS A 68 10.18 12.64 -7.13
N THR A 69 9.66 13.33 -6.14
CA THR A 69 10.46 14.08 -5.18
C THR A 69 11.16 13.13 -4.19
N ALA A 70 12.47 13.26 -4.03
CA ALA A 70 13.29 12.36 -3.21
C ALA A 70 12.88 12.35 -1.73
N TRP A 71 12.63 13.51 -1.14
CA TRP A 71 12.17 13.63 0.25
C TRP A 71 10.82 12.97 0.50
N ILE A 72 9.86 13.20 -0.40
CA ILE A 72 8.52 12.61 -0.29
C ILE A 72 8.63 11.08 -0.42
N SER A 73 9.45 10.58 -1.34
CA SER A 73 9.70 9.15 -1.52
C SER A 73 10.27 8.51 -0.25
N LEU A 74 11.25 9.15 0.39
CA LEU A 74 11.85 8.67 1.62
C LEU A 74 10.84 8.61 2.76
N VAL A 75 10.19 9.73 3.06
CA VAL A 75 9.24 9.84 4.17
C VAL A 75 8.04 8.91 3.96
N LEU A 76 7.46 8.93 2.76
CA LEU A 76 6.32 8.10 2.43
C LEU A 76 6.68 6.60 2.48
N GLY A 77 7.87 6.23 1.98
CA GLY A 77 8.35 4.86 2.04
C GLY A 77 8.51 4.36 3.49
N VAL A 78 9.06 5.19 4.39
CA VAL A 78 9.18 4.85 5.83
C VAL A 78 7.80 4.69 6.47
N VAL A 79 6.88 5.64 6.24
CA VAL A 79 5.51 5.57 6.77
C VAL A 79 4.79 4.32 6.26
N LEU A 80 4.86 4.03 4.97
CA LEU A 80 4.22 2.85 4.38
C LEU A 80 4.87 1.55 4.85
N CYS A 81 6.16 1.55 5.18
CA CYS A 81 6.85 0.41 5.79
C CYS A 81 6.24 0.07 7.16
N PHE A 82 6.02 1.06 8.02
CA PHE A 82 5.34 0.87 9.30
C PHE A 82 3.91 0.38 9.12
N PHE A 83 3.14 0.99 8.22
CA PHE A 83 1.77 0.53 7.94
C PHE A 83 1.73 -0.91 7.43
N SER A 84 2.65 -1.30 6.55
CA SER A 84 2.74 -2.67 6.05
C SER A 84 3.09 -3.66 7.15
N PHE A 85 3.98 -3.29 8.06
CA PHE A 85 4.31 -4.10 9.24
C PHE A 85 3.10 -4.28 10.15
N PHE A 86 2.40 -3.20 10.49
CA PHE A 86 1.19 -3.27 11.31
C PHE A 86 0.09 -4.06 10.64
N PHE A 87 -0.03 -3.98 9.31
CA PHE A 87 -1.02 -4.77 8.56
C PHE A 87 -0.76 -6.27 8.67
N VAL A 88 0.48 -6.70 8.55
CA VAL A 88 0.87 -8.12 8.77
C VAL A 88 0.60 -8.53 10.22
N ALA A 89 0.99 -7.70 11.18
CA ALA A 89 0.75 -7.98 12.61
C ALA A 89 -0.75 -8.09 12.93
N ALA A 90 -1.57 -7.24 12.34
CA ALA A 90 -3.03 -7.30 12.47
C ALA A 90 -3.60 -8.61 11.88
N ALA A 91 -3.14 -9.00 10.69
CA ALA A 91 -3.58 -10.26 10.06
C ALA A 91 -3.21 -11.49 10.91
N LEU A 92 -2.04 -11.48 11.55
CA LEU A 92 -1.62 -12.53 12.47
C LEU A 92 -2.47 -12.53 13.75
N SER A 93 -2.73 -11.36 14.33
CA SER A 93 -3.56 -11.20 15.53
C SER A 93 -4.99 -11.68 15.29
N GLU A 94 -5.58 -11.31 14.17
CA GLU A 94 -6.92 -11.77 13.77
C GLU A 94 -6.96 -13.30 13.61
N TYR A 95 -5.93 -13.90 13.04
CA TYR A 95 -5.85 -15.35 12.89
C TYR A 95 -5.80 -16.09 14.23
N ASP A 96 -5.05 -15.55 15.21
CA ASP A 96 -4.93 -16.15 16.54
C ASP A 96 -6.23 -16.12 17.36
N GLU A 97 -7.15 -15.20 17.04
CA GLU A 97 -8.45 -15.11 17.70
C GLU A 97 -9.44 -16.21 17.25
N PHE A 98 -9.20 -16.83 16.09
CA PHE A 98 -10.06 -17.91 15.60
C PHE A 98 -9.59 -19.26 16.14
N PRO A 99 -10.48 -20.04 16.83
CA PRO A 99 -10.16 -21.41 17.23
C PRO A 99 -9.83 -22.27 16.00
N LEU A 100 -8.80 -23.09 16.11
CA LEU A 100 -8.36 -23.97 15.03
C LEU A 100 -9.53 -24.81 14.48
N GLY A 101 -9.83 -24.64 13.20
CA GLY A 101 -10.84 -25.42 12.47
C GLY A 101 -12.27 -24.89 12.51
N THR A 102 -12.55 -23.75 13.15
CA THR A 102 -13.91 -23.18 13.23
C THR A 102 -14.28 -22.25 12.06
N GLU A 103 -13.30 -21.57 11.48
CA GLU A 103 -13.52 -20.65 10.36
C GLU A 103 -12.74 -21.09 9.12
N PRO A 104 -13.42 -21.54 8.04
CA PRO A 104 -12.75 -22.00 6.83
C PRO A 104 -11.98 -20.90 6.09
N ASN A 105 -12.34 -19.63 6.33
CA ASN A 105 -11.72 -18.49 5.67
C ASN A 105 -10.56 -17.85 6.46
N ALA A 106 -10.31 -18.27 7.70
CA ALA A 106 -9.25 -17.70 8.54
C ALA A 106 -7.86 -17.87 7.91
N LEU A 107 -7.59 -19.05 7.34
CA LEU A 107 -6.33 -19.33 6.66
C LEU A 107 -6.17 -18.49 5.40
N SER A 108 -7.25 -18.27 4.65
CA SER A 108 -7.24 -17.42 3.45
C SER A 108 -6.97 -15.96 3.81
N LEU A 109 -7.55 -15.47 4.90
CA LEU A 109 -7.33 -14.11 5.41
C LEU A 109 -5.87 -13.92 5.84
N LEU A 110 -5.31 -14.89 6.58
CA LEU A 110 -3.91 -14.88 6.99
C LEU A 110 -2.97 -14.90 5.78
N ALA A 111 -3.19 -15.81 4.83
CA ALA A 111 -2.38 -15.92 3.63
C ALA A 111 -2.43 -14.64 2.79
N PHE A 112 -3.62 -14.09 2.56
CA PHE A 112 -3.81 -12.83 1.84
C PHE A 112 -3.13 -11.66 2.55
N GLY A 113 -3.38 -11.49 3.85
CA GLY A 113 -2.79 -10.42 4.66
C GLY A 113 -1.25 -10.49 4.70
N THR A 114 -0.69 -11.69 4.84
CA THR A 114 0.76 -11.89 4.87
C THR A 114 1.40 -11.64 3.50
N ILE A 115 0.81 -12.13 2.42
CA ILE A 115 1.32 -11.92 1.05
C ILE A 115 1.26 -10.45 0.67
N VAL A 116 0.09 -9.82 0.80
CA VAL A 116 -0.10 -8.41 0.46
C VAL A 116 0.76 -7.51 1.35
N GLY A 117 0.77 -7.75 2.65
CA GLY A 117 1.60 -7.00 3.59
C GLY A 117 3.09 -7.18 3.35
N GLY A 118 3.55 -8.41 3.04
CA GLY A 118 4.94 -8.70 2.71
C GLY A 118 5.40 -8.01 1.42
N ILE A 119 4.61 -8.06 0.36
CA ILE A 119 4.89 -7.33 -0.89
C ILE A 119 4.92 -5.83 -0.64
N SER A 120 3.95 -5.30 0.11
CA SER A 120 3.88 -3.90 0.47
C SER A 120 5.10 -3.45 1.27
N PHE A 121 5.55 -4.26 2.21
CA PHE A 121 6.75 -4.00 3.01
C PHE A 121 8.01 -3.89 2.15
N VAL A 122 8.23 -4.84 1.24
CA VAL A 122 9.37 -4.84 0.31
C VAL A 122 9.33 -3.62 -0.61
N LEU A 123 8.15 -3.27 -1.14
CA LEU A 123 7.99 -2.11 -2.00
C LEU A 123 8.15 -0.78 -1.25
N ALA A 124 7.76 -0.70 0.02
CA ALA A 124 7.97 0.45 0.87
C ALA A 124 9.47 0.65 1.17
N ILE A 125 10.20 -0.42 1.48
CA ILE A 125 11.65 -0.39 1.65
C ILE A 125 12.33 0.11 0.35
N LYS A 126 11.96 -0.47 -0.79
CA LYS A 126 12.48 -0.03 -2.09
C LYS A 126 12.26 1.47 -2.33
N MET A 127 11.07 1.97 -2.03
CA MET A 127 10.72 3.39 -2.17
C MET A 127 11.57 4.28 -1.25
N SER A 128 11.79 3.86 0.00
CA SER A 128 12.67 4.55 0.96
C SER A 128 14.11 4.62 0.46
N PHE A 129 14.65 3.49 -0.01
CA PHE A 129 16.01 3.46 -0.56
C PHE A 129 16.18 4.32 -1.81
N GLN A 130 15.22 4.32 -2.70
CA GLN A 130 15.24 5.18 -3.89
C GLN A 130 15.24 6.67 -3.50
N GLY A 131 14.45 7.05 -2.50
CA GLY A 131 14.43 8.40 -1.96
C GLY A 131 15.77 8.79 -1.33
N ALA A 132 16.30 7.93 -0.46
CA ALA A 132 17.59 8.16 0.19
C ALA A 132 18.75 8.24 -0.81
N TYR A 133 18.79 7.32 -1.76
CA TYR A 133 19.85 7.31 -2.79
C TYR A 133 19.82 8.60 -3.63
N LYS A 134 18.65 9.04 -4.03
CA LYS A 134 18.49 10.28 -4.81
C LYS A 134 18.92 11.51 -4.00
N LEU A 135 18.62 11.56 -2.69
CA LEU A 135 19.07 12.64 -1.81
C LEU A 135 20.58 12.65 -1.62
N TYR A 136 21.21 11.48 -1.63
CA TYR A 136 22.66 11.37 -1.47
C TYR A 136 23.43 11.73 -2.75
N THR A 137 22.86 11.50 -3.93
CA THR A 137 23.50 11.74 -5.23
C THR A 137 23.25 13.13 -5.81
N ASP A 138 22.21 13.83 -5.36
CA ASP A 138 21.94 15.23 -5.73
C ASP A 138 22.64 16.21 -4.78
#